data_629f682849293d2d064ad3c1bb151784
#
_entry.id   629f682849293d2d064ad3c1bb151784
#
_cell.length_a   1.000
_cell.length_b   1.000
_cell.length_c   1.000
_cell.angle_alpha   90.00
_cell.angle_beta   90.00
_cell.angle_gamma   90.00
#
_symmetry.space_group_name_H-M   'P 1'
#
loop_
_entity.id
_entity.type
_entity.pdbx_description
1 polymer ?
#
loop_
_entity_poly.entity_id
_entity_poly.type
_entity_poly.pdbx_seq_one_letter_code
_entity_poly.pdbx_strand_id
1 'polypeptide(L)'
;MNTNQNDKEPMAEGYDIPAVEAWIAANSAYLTPPFTWVRLEGGHSNLTYRLEDQTGKQAVIRRPPTGELLPKAHDMNREWSLIAGLSPTGFPVPEPIGFCEDLSVTGALFYVMGFSRGRPLFNNEDTLAWVPVDQRATLAYSFIDTLADLHVLDPDAVGLGSLGKKEDYIGRQIKAWYRSWESSIEFAQLDDPRAHEFKAFFLANQPAQVTASVVHGDYYLHNCLFSEASKVSAVLDWELATLGDPLADLGYTLRAWPEIDDDPFLEPTAPTAVSGLPLRGELAQRYSERTGFSVDLLDYYVGFNHWKTAAILHGVYARYQAGQKSSEGVDLEALRDGILKGLAGAERAILRLQ
;
A
#
# COMPACT_ATOMS: atom_id res chain seq x y z
N MET A 1 -13.19 -32.87 -41.93
CA MET A 1 -13.01 -31.42 -41.82
C MET A 1 -14.01 -30.93 -40.78
N ASN A 2 -13.56 -30.81 -39.53
CA ASN A 2 -14.32 -30.26 -38.44
C ASN A 2 -13.49 -29.11 -37.86
N THR A 3 -13.79 -27.92 -38.32
CA THR A 3 -13.32 -26.65 -37.74
C THR A 3 -14.26 -26.28 -36.60
N ASN A 4 -13.96 -26.74 -35.39
CA ASN A 4 -14.48 -26.14 -34.15
C ASN A 4 -13.37 -25.27 -33.58
N GLN A 5 -13.20 -24.07 -34.12
CA GLN A 5 -12.61 -22.97 -33.36
C GLN A 5 -13.72 -22.44 -32.44
N ASN A 6 -13.66 -22.83 -31.19
CA ASN A 6 -14.30 -22.10 -30.08
C ASN A 6 -13.54 -20.79 -29.93
N ASP A 7 -13.95 -19.75 -30.65
CA ASP A 7 -13.67 -18.36 -30.32
C ASP A 7 -14.43 -18.06 -29.01
N LYS A 8 -13.86 -18.44 -27.87
CA LYS A 8 -14.28 -17.88 -26.60
C LYS A 8 -13.81 -16.43 -26.62
N GLU A 9 -14.75 -15.50 -26.70
CA GLU A 9 -14.50 -14.09 -26.39
C GLU A 9 -13.68 -14.01 -25.11
N PRO A 10 -12.70 -13.11 -25.02
CA PRO A 10 -11.88 -12.96 -23.82
C PRO A 10 -12.80 -12.60 -22.65
N MET A 11 -13.02 -13.56 -21.75
CA MET A 11 -13.84 -13.35 -20.56
C MET A 11 -12.97 -12.63 -19.52
N ALA A 12 -13.23 -11.34 -19.32
CA ALA A 12 -12.70 -10.61 -18.17
C ALA A 12 -13.59 -10.92 -16.96
N GLU A 13 -13.07 -11.68 -16.02
CA GLU A 13 -13.80 -12.04 -14.80
C GLU A 13 -14.42 -10.81 -14.13
N GLY A 14 -15.72 -10.87 -13.86
CA GLY A 14 -16.47 -9.82 -13.17
C GLY A 14 -16.90 -8.65 -14.05
N TYR A 15 -16.56 -8.62 -15.34
CA TYR A 15 -16.92 -7.54 -16.25
C TYR A 15 -17.83 -8.04 -17.39
N ASP A 16 -18.90 -7.29 -17.63
CA ASP A 16 -19.65 -7.35 -18.90
C ASP A 16 -18.91 -6.44 -19.90
N ILE A 17 -18.06 -7.04 -20.74
CA ILE A 17 -17.19 -6.32 -21.66
C ILE A 17 -17.98 -5.35 -22.53
N PRO A 18 -19.07 -5.77 -23.26
CA PRO A 18 -19.86 -4.86 -24.09
C PRO A 18 -20.43 -3.68 -23.31
N ALA A 19 -20.97 -3.92 -22.11
CA ALA A 19 -21.57 -2.86 -21.29
C ALA A 19 -20.51 -1.87 -20.77
N VAL A 20 -19.34 -2.36 -20.34
CA VAL A 20 -18.22 -1.52 -19.91
C VAL A 20 -17.65 -0.69 -21.05
N GLU A 21 -17.45 -1.28 -22.23
CA GLU A 21 -16.95 -0.57 -23.40
C GLU A 21 -17.93 0.53 -23.86
N ALA A 22 -19.23 0.24 -23.84
CA ALA A 22 -20.25 1.24 -24.11
C ALA A 22 -20.25 2.38 -23.08
N TRP A 23 -20.09 2.05 -21.79
CA TRP A 23 -19.99 3.04 -20.74
C TRP A 23 -18.75 3.93 -20.89
N ILE A 24 -17.57 3.35 -21.16
CA ILE A 24 -16.34 4.12 -21.39
C ILE A 24 -16.50 5.06 -22.57
N ALA A 25 -17.03 4.56 -23.71
CA ALA A 25 -17.24 5.37 -24.90
C ALA A 25 -18.21 6.54 -24.68
N ALA A 26 -19.20 6.37 -23.80
CA ALA A 26 -20.18 7.41 -23.48
C ALA A 26 -19.67 8.45 -22.47
N ASN A 27 -18.71 8.09 -21.60
CA ASN A 27 -18.30 8.91 -20.47
C ASN A 27 -16.86 9.44 -20.56
N SER A 28 -16.06 8.96 -21.53
CA SER A 28 -14.68 9.40 -21.69
C SER A 28 -14.24 9.38 -23.16
N ALA A 29 -13.49 10.41 -23.54
CA ALA A 29 -12.77 10.44 -24.82
C ALA A 29 -11.32 9.89 -24.71
N TYR A 30 -10.96 9.32 -23.55
CA TYR A 30 -9.60 8.85 -23.30
C TYR A 30 -9.25 7.61 -24.13
N LEU A 31 -10.16 6.65 -24.25
CA LEU A 31 -10.01 5.41 -25.00
C LEU A 31 -11.16 5.23 -25.98
N THR A 32 -10.90 4.51 -27.09
CA THR A 32 -11.92 4.17 -28.07
C THR A 32 -12.07 2.65 -28.20
N PRO A 33 -13.23 2.06 -27.86
CA PRO A 33 -13.44 0.62 -27.99
C PRO A 33 -13.42 0.14 -29.46
N PRO A 34 -13.21 -1.16 -29.73
CA PRO A 34 -13.04 -2.23 -28.74
C PRO A 34 -11.64 -2.26 -28.10
N PHE A 35 -11.54 -2.86 -26.91
CA PHE A 35 -10.28 -2.96 -26.18
C PHE A 35 -9.73 -4.37 -26.15
N THR A 36 -8.40 -4.49 -26.10
CA THR A 36 -7.71 -5.68 -25.62
C THR A 36 -7.67 -5.64 -24.10
N TRP A 37 -8.15 -6.69 -23.44
CA TRP A 37 -8.23 -6.84 -22.01
C TRP A 37 -7.12 -7.77 -21.51
N VAL A 38 -6.27 -7.29 -20.60
CA VAL A 38 -5.19 -8.09 -20.00
C VAL A 38 -5.29 -8.02 -18.50
N ARG A 39 -5.48 -9.19 -17.84
CA ARG A 39 -5.46 -9.25 -16.37
C ARG A 39 -4.12 -8.77 -15.84
N LEU A 40 -4.14 -7.86 -14.87
CA LEU A 40 -2.96 -7.48 -14.12
C LEU A 40 -2.88 -8.37 -12.88
N GLU A 41 -1.80 -9.14 -12.79
CA GLU A 41 -1.49 -9.97 -11.64
C GLU A 41 -0.78 -9.11 -10.57
N GLY A 42 -0.92 -9.46 -9.28
CA GLY A 42 -0.24 -8.79 -8.17
C GLY A 42 -1.16 -8.12 -7.14
N GLY A 43 -2.44 -7.92 -7.45
CA GLY A 43 -3.44 -7.47 -6.46
C GLY A 43 -4.36 -8.61 -6.06
N HIS A 44 -4.19 -9.16 -4.86
CA HIS A 44 -5.02 -10.29 -4.39
C HIS A 44 -6.45 -9.91 -4.02
N SER A 45 -6.77 -8.62 -3.99
CA SER A 45 -8.01 -8.10 -3.44
C SER A 45 -9.02 -7.61 -4.48
N ASN A 46 -8.58 -7.03 -5.60
CA ASN A 46 -9.47 -6.43 -6.62
C ASN A 46 -9.27 -7.04 -8.01
N LEU A 47 -10.32 -6.98 -8.84
CA LEU A 47 -10.25 -7.37 -10.25
C LEU A 47 -9.71 -6.19 -11.07
N THR A 48 -8.45 -6.30 -11.50
CA THR A 48 -7.74 -5.22 -12.20
C THR A 48 -7.31 -5.69 -13.58
N TYR A 49 -7.67 -4.93 -14.62
CA TYR A 49 -7.31 -5.22 -16.00
C TYR A 49 -6.70 -4.00 -16.68
N ARG A 50 -5.71 -4.23 -17.51
CA ARG A 50 -5.24 -3.25 -18.49
C ARG A 50 -6.13 -3.33 -19.73
N LEU A 51 -6.60 -2.17 -20.16
CA LEU A 51 -7.30 -1.96 -21.41
C LEU A 51 -6.34 -1.32 -22.40
N GLU A 52 -6.38 -1.78 -23.66
CA GLU A 52 -5.60 -1.17 -24.73
C GLU A 52 -6.49 -1.03 -25.96
N ASP A 53 -6.60 0.19 -26.51
CA ASP A 53 -7.37 0.46 -27.70
C ASP A 53 -6.55 0.20 -28.99
N GLN A 54 -7.22 0.29 -30.15
CA GLN A 54 -6.59 0.05 -31.45
C GLN A 54 -5.46 1.04 -31.79
N THR A 55 -5.37 2.18 -31.08
CA THR A 55 -4.30 3.17 -31.26
C THR A 55 -3.09 2.88 -30.37
N GLY A 56 -3.18 1.86 -29.51
CA GLY A 56 -2.16 1.52 -28.49
C GLY A 56 -2.25 2.37 -27.23
N LYS A 57 -3.32 3.16 -27.06
CA LYS A 57 -3.56 3.91 -25.83
C LYS A 57 -4.04 2.96 -24.73
N GLN A 58 -3.51 3.13 -23.52
CA GLN A 58 -3.71 2.20 -22.41
C GLN A 58 -4.36 2.87 -21.21
N ALA A 59 -5.21 2.10 -20.52
CA ALA A 59 -5.81 2.46 -19.24
C ALA A 59 -5.88 1.21 -18.34
N VAL A 60 -6.22 1.43 -17.08
CA VAL A 60 -6.49 0.36 -16.10
C VAL A 60 -7.91 0.51 -15.60
N ILE A 61 -8.66 -0.59 -15.60
CA ILE A 61 -9.97 -0.67 -14.95
C ILE A 61 -9.86 -1.52 -13.69
N ARG A 62 -10.51 -1.08 -12.61
CA ARG A 62 -10.47 -1.77 -11.30
C ARG A 62 -11.87 -1.82 -10.69
N ARG A 63 -12.24 -2.98 -10.15
CA ARG A 63 -13.46 -3.22 -9.39
C ARG A 63 -13.21 -4.20 -8.24
N PRO A 64 -14.13 -4.29 -7.27
CA PRO A 64 -14.07 -5.33 -6.24
C PRO A 64 -14.13 -6.73 -6.86
N PRO A 65 -13.63 -7.76 -6.15
CA PRO A 65 -13.80 -9.15 -6.56
C PRO A 65 -15.28 -9.54 -6.64
N THR A 66 -15.56 -10.66 -7.31
CA THR A 66 -16.90 -11.25 -7.32
C THR A 66 -17.15 -12.04 -6.03
N GLY A 67 -18.39 -12.02 -5.53
CA GLY A 67 -18.79 -12.74 -4.31
C GLY A 67 -19.14 -11.81 -3.15
N GLU A 68 -19.32 -12.40 -1.96
CA GLU A 68 -19.63 -11.64 -0.74
C GLU A 68 -18.39 -10.90 -0.24
N LEU A 69 -18.52 -9.57 -0.11
CA LEU A 69 -17.47 -8.70 0.38
C LEU A 69 -17.63 -8.43 1.88
N LEU A 70 -16.52 -8.39 2.59
CA LEU A 70 -16.53 -7.90 3.97
C LEU A 70 -16.90 -6.40 3.99
N PRO A 71 -17.71 -5.95 4.95
CA PRO A 71 -18.06 -4.54 5.07
C PRO A 71 -16.80 -3.65 5.13
N LYS A 72 -16.75 -2.61 4.30
CA LYS A 72 -15.63 -1.66 4.17
C LYS A 72 -14.34 -2.21 3.52
N ALA A 73 -14.33 -3.45 3.06
CA ALA A 73 -13.28 -3.93 2.18
C ALA A 73 -13.58 -3.44 0.74
N HIS A 74 -12.54 -3.16 -0.03
CA HIS A 74 -12.65 -2.83 -1.46
C HIS A 74 -13.54 -1.59 -1.75
N ASP A 75 -13.34 -0.50 -1.01
CA ASP A 75 -14.09 0.74 -1.18
C ASP A 75 -13.59 1.53 -2.41
N MET A 76 -14.23 1.28 -3.55
CA MET A 76 -13.90 1.95 -4.83
C MET A 76 -14.10 3.46 -4.77
N ASN A 77 -15.07 3.95 -3.98
CA ASN A 77 -15.27 5.39 -3.80
C ASN A 77 -14.06 6.04 -3.12
N ARG A 78 -13.48 5.37 -2.12
CA ARG A 78 -12.29 5.86 -1.40
C ARG A 78 -11.09 5.92 -2.34
N GLU A 79 -10.79 4.82 -3.04
CA GLU A 79 -9.67 4.77 -3.98
C GLU A 79 -9.81 5.82 -5.09
N TRP A 80 -11.00 5.91 -5.69
CA TRP A 80 -11.28 6.92 -6.70
C TRP A 80 -11.14 8.35 -6.18
N SER A 81 -11.70 8.66 -5.00
CA SER A 81 -11.64 9.99 -4.40
C SER A 81 -10.20 10.44 -4.18
N LEU A 82 -9.32 9.53 -3.76
CA LEU A 82 -7.89 9.80 -3.59
C LEU A 82 -7.21 10.12 -4.90
N ILE A 83 -7.38 9.27 -5.93
CA ILE A 83 -6.78 9.50 -7.23
C ILE A 83 -7.29 10.82 -7.84
N ALA A 84 -8.60 11.07 -7.79
CA ALA A 84 -9.22 12.27 -8.34
C ALA A 84 -8.83 13.54 -7.57
N GLY A 85 -8.71 13.48 -6.24
CA GLY A 85 -8.32 14.62 -5.41
C GLY A 85 -6.83 14.95 -5.50
N LEU A 86 -5.97 13.94 -5.64
CA LEU A 86 -4.53 14.14 -5.72
C LEU A 86 -4.04 14.53 -7.13
N SER A 87 -4.67 14.03 -8.18
CA SER A 87 -4.24 14.27 -9.57
C SER A 87 -4.07 15.75 -9.93
N PRO A 88 -4.99 16.68 -9.55
CA PRO A 88 -4.84 18.09 -9.86
C PRO A 88 -3.67 18.79 -9.16
N THR A 89 -3.11 18.19 -8.11
CA THR A 89 -1.98 18.75 -7.35
C THR A 89 -0.64 18.51 -8.02
N GLY A 90 -0.59 17.65 -9.04
CA GLY A 90 0.65 17.18 -9.65
C GLY A 90 1.31 16.03 -8.87
N PHE A 91 0.67 15.55 -7.78
CA PHE A 91 1.12 14.35 -7.08
C PHE A 91 1.05 13.13 -8.03
N PRO A 92 2.07 12.25 -8.03
CA PRO A 92 2.13 11.15 -9.00
C PRO A 92 1.11 10.04 -8.66
N VAL A 93 -0.11 10.21 -9.16
CA VAL A 93 -1.16 9.18 -9.23
C VAL A 93 -1.50 8.92 -10.69
N PRO A 94 -2.06 7.73 -11.01
CA PRO A 94 -2.63 7.49 -12.34
C PRO A 94 -3.68 8.56 -12.69
N GLU A 95 -3.74 8.96 -13.96
CA GLU A 95 -4.75 9.93 -14.43
C GLU A 95 -6.18 9.40 -14.17
N PRO A 96 -7.06 10.12 -13.45
CA PRO A 96 -8.44 9.70 -13.26
C PRO A 96 -9.22 9.88 -14.57
N ILE A 97 -9.78 8.78 -15.11
CA ILE A 97 -10.50 8.80 -16.38
C ILE A 97 -12.01 8.80 -16.16
N GLY A 98 -12.50 7.93 -15.28
CA GLY A 98 -13.93 7.85 -14.99
C GLY A 98 -14.27 6.89 -13.85
N PHE A 99 -15.37 7.19 -13.16
CA PHE A 99 -15.92 6.37 -12.08
C PHE A 99 -17.37 6.00 -12.40
N CYS A 100 -17.67 4.71 -12.39
CA CYS A 100 -18.99 4.18 -12.66
C CYS A 100 -19.70 3.78 -11.37
N GLU A 101 -20.77 4.49 -11.06
CA GLU A 101 -21.66 4.19 -9.93
C GLU A 101 -22.89 3.38 -10.36
N ASP A 102 -23.09 3.18 -11.66
CA ASP A 102 -24.22 2.42 -12.21
C ASP A 102 -23.97 0.92 -12.08
N LEU A 103 -24.60 0.31 -11.09
CA LEU A 103 -24.50 -1.13 -10.85
C LEU A 103 -25.07 -1.98 -12.01
N SER A 104 -25.88 -1.41 -12.90
CA SER A 104 -26.43 -2.16 -14.04
C SER A 104 -25.37 -2.52 -15.08
N VAL A 105 -24.21 -1.84 -15.07
CA VAL A 105 -23.11 -2.08 -16.02
C VAL A 105 -22.34 -3.37 -15.72
N THR A 106 -21.97 -3.59 -14.45
CA THR A 106 -21.17 -4.78 -14.07
C THR A 106 -21.62 -5.45 -12.77
N GLY A 107 -22.66 -4.97 -12.13
CA GLY A 107 -23.09 -5.42 -10.80
C GLY A 107 -22.26 -4.85 -9.63
N ALA A 108 -21.25 -4.03 -9.89
CA ALA A 108 -20.43 -3.38 -8.88
C ALA A 108 -19.90 -2.03 -9.36
N LEU A 109 -19.50 -1.17 -8.42
CA LEU A 109 -18.76 0.06 -8.72
C LEU A 109 -17.42 -0.29 -9.38
N PHE A 110 -16.99 0.54 -10.32
CA PHE A 110 -15.64 0.43 -10.87
C PHE A 110 -15.11 1.81 -11.26
N TYR A 111 -13.80 1.91 -11.38
CA TYR A 111 -13.17 3.09 -11.95
C TYR A 111 -12.16 2.75 -13.04
N VAL A 112 -11.92 3.74 -13.89
CA VAL A 112 -10.93 3.68 -14.98
C VAL A 112 -9.91 4.78 -14.73
N MET A 113 -8.63 4.40 -14.81
CA MET A 113 -7.49 5.31 -14.64
C MET A 113 -6.48 5.09 -15.76
N GLY A 114 -5.64 6.08 -16.03
CA GLY A 114 -4.55 5.97 -17.00
C GLY A 114 -3.54 4.89 -16.61
N PHE A 115 -2.95 4.25 -17.60
CA PHE A 115 -1.88 3.28 -17.38
C PHE A 115 -0.58 4.03 -17.09
N SER A 116 -0.05 3.91 -15.87
CA SER A 116 1.22 4.49 -15.48
C SER A 116 2.36 3.52 -15.81
N ARG A 117 3.40 4.04 -16.48
CA ARG A 117 4.60 3.27 -16.80
C ARG A 117 5.59 3.32 -15.64
N GLY A 118 6.20 2.19 -15.36
CA GLY A 118 7.20 2.04 -14.30
C GLY A 118 7.21 0.64 -13.75
N ARG A 119 8.05 0.39 -12.76
CA ARG A 119 8.19 -0.90 -12.13
C ARG A 119 8.12 -0.79 -10.62
N PRO A 120 7.33 -1.62 -9.94
CA PRO A 120 7.39 -1.78 -8.50
C PRO A 120 8.61 -2.62 -8.12
N LEU A 121 9.06 -2.52 -6.88
CA LEU A 121 10.14 -3.33 -6.33
C LEU A 121 9.61 -4.13 -5.14
N PHE A 122 9.53 -5.44 -5.28
CA PHE A 122 8.99 -6.34 -4.27
C PHE A 122 10.05 -6.89 -3.33
N ASN A 123 11.27 -7.10 -3.84
CA ASN A 123 12.36 -7.72 -3.11
C ASN A 123 13.73 -7.14 -3.54
N ASN A 124 14.80 -7.59 -2.88
CA ASN A 124 16.15 -7.15 -3.19
C ASN A 124 16.65 -7.59 -4.58
N GLU A 125 16.15 -8.71 -5.11
CA GLU A 125 16.49 -9.17 -6.46
C GLU A 125 15.95 -8.20 -7.51
N ASP A 126 14.74 -7.69 -7.33
CA ASP A 126 14.18 -6.65 -8.20
C ASP A 126 15.06 -5.39 -8.20
N THR A 127 15.49 -4.94 -7.01
CA THR A 127 16.35 -3.77 -6.88
C THR A 127 17.72 -4.01 -7.52
N LEU A 128 18.32 -5.18 -7.32
CA LEU A 128 19.60 -5.54 -7.92
C LEU A 128 19.53 -5.62 -9.45
N ALA A 129 18.44 -6.19 -9.98
CA ALA A 129 18.25 -6.37 -11.43
C ALA A 129 17.91 -5.05 -12.16
N TRP A 130 17.24 -4.11 -11.50
CA TRP A 130 16.60 -2.99 -12.16
C TRP A 130 17.20 -1.63 -11.86
N VAL A 131 17.83 -1.46 -10.67
CA VAL A 131 18.33 -0.17 -10.20
C VAL A 131 19.85 -0.19 -10.17
N PRO A 132 20.51 0.43 -11.15
CA PRO A 132 21.97 0.59 -11.13
C PRO A 132 22.43 1.21 -9.81
N VAL A 133 23.59 0.78 -9.32
CA VAL A 133 24.08 1.18 -8.00
C VAL A 133 24.20 2.71 -7.84
N ASP A 134 24.59 3.41 -8.90
CA ASP A 134 24.70 4.88 -8.95
C ASP A 134 23.34 5.60 -9.00
N GLN A 135 22.24 4.89 -9.23
CA GLN A 135 20.88 5.43 -9.23
C GLN A 135 20.08 5.12 -7.96
N ARG A 136 20.59 4.25 -7.08
CA ARG A 136 19.86 3.83 -5.86
C ARG A 136 19.57 4.98 -4.91
N ALA A 137 20.50 5.91 -4.75
CA ALA A 137 20.27 7.12 -3.96
C ALA A 137 19.18 8.01 -4.59
N THR A 138 19.18 8.15 -5.93
CA THR A 138 18.15 8.90 -6.66
C THR A 138 16.77 8.31 -6.44
N LEU A 139 16.65 6.97 -6.51
CA LEU A 139 15.40 6.27 -6.24
C LEU A 139 14.91 6.54 -4.82
N ALA A 140 15.77 6.35 -3.82
CA ALA A 140 15.43 6.55 -2.42
C ALA A 140 15.02 8.00 -2.11
N TYR A 141 15.72 8.97 -2.67
CA TYR A 141 15.35 10.38 -2.51
C TYR A 141 14.03 10.71 -3.20
N SER A 142 13.80 10.23 -4.43
CA SER A 142 12.53 10.43 -5.10
C SER A 142 11.37 9.80 -4.33
N PHE A 143 11.58 8.61 -3.75
CA PHE A 143 10.60 7.89 -2.97
C PHE A 143 10.21 8.67 -1.71
N ILE A 144 11.18 9.14 -0.93
CA ILE A 144 10.90 9.89 0.31
C ILE A 144 10.37 11.31 0.03
N ASP A 145 10.83 11.96 -1.03
CA ASP A 145 10.31 13.27 -1.46
C ASP A 145 8.83 13.18 -1.84
N THR A 146 8.44 12.13 -2.56
CA THR A 146 7.04 11.90 -2.92
C THR A 146 6.16 11.70 -1.68
N LEU A 147 6.63 10.97 -0.67
CA LEU A 147 5.91 10.84 0.59
C LEU A 147 5.78 12.19 1.32
N ALA A 148 6.85 12.97 1.34
CA ALA A 148 6.84 14.31 1.92
C ALA A 148 5.83 15.23 1.20
N ASP A 149 5.79 15.18 -0.13
CA ASP A 149 4.83 15.96 -0.94
C ASP A 149 3.38 15.58 -0.64
N LEU A 150 3.07 14.30 -0.41
CA LEU A 150 1.76 13.85 0.04
C LEU A 150 1.38 14.47 1.38
N HIS A 151 2.31 14.45 2.33
CA HIS A 151 2.04 14.79 3.72
C HIS A 151 1.90 16.29 3.97
N VAL A 152 2.43 17.15 3.09
CA VAL A 152 2.26 18.62 3.20
C VAL A 152 1.00 19.13 2.51
N LEU A 153 0.27 18.30 1.75
CA LEU A 153 -1.00 18.68 1.17
C LEU A 153 -2.06 18.91 2.27
N ASP A 154 -2.81 20.00 2.15
CA ASP A 154 -3.99 20.20 2.98
C ASP A 154 -5.13 19.31 2.48
N PRO A 155 -5.60 18.32 3.26
CA PRO A 155 -6.65 17.41 2.84
C PRO A 155 -7.97 18.11 2.51
N ASP A 156 -8.30 19.21 3.19
CA ASP A 156 -9.53 19.97 2.94
C ASP A 156 -9.43 20.71 1.60
N ALA A 157 -8.28 21.29 1.29
CA ALA A 157 -8.05 21.99 0.03
C ALA A 157 -8.13 21.09 -1.22
N VAL A 158 -7.77 19.81 -1.07
CA VAL A 158 -7.81 18.81 -2.16
C VAL A 158 -9.08 17.94 -2.15
N GLY A 159 -10.10 18.30 -1.35
CA GLY A 159 -11.37 17.61 -1.30
C GLY A 159 -11.37 16.28 -0.53
N LEU A 160 -10.31 15.98 0.21
CA LEU A 160 -10.12 14.73 0.96
C LEU A 160 -10.36 14.88 2.48
N GLY A 161 -10.86 16.03 2.93
CA GLY A 161 -11.05 16.32 4.37
C GLY A 161 -12.03 15.39 5.09
N SER A 162 -12.89 14.70 4.37
CA SER A 162 -13.84 13.71 4.90
C SER A 162 -13.35 12.26 4.87
N LEU A 163 -12.12 12.02 4.40
CA LEU A 163 -11.56 10.67 4.18
C LEU A 163 -11.46 9.84 5.47
N GLY A 164 -11.33 10.49 6.63
CA GLY A 164 -11.21 9.85 7.93
C GLY A 164 -11.24 10.82 9.10
N LYS A 165 -11.10 10.28 10.31
CA LYS A 165 -10.97 11.09 11.51
C LYS A 165 -9.58 11.70 11.59
N LYS A 166 -9.51 13.01 11.85
CA LYS A 166 -8.26 13.76 11.90
C LYS A 166 -7.46 13.53 13.19
N GLU A 167 -8.11 13.26 14.31
CA GLU A 167 -7.51 13.24 15.66
C GLU A 167 -7.14 11.83 16.12
N ASP A 168 -6.18 11.74 17.05
CA ASP A 168 -5.76 10.53 17.78
C ASP A 168 -5.53 9.33 16.86
N TYR A 169 -4.81 9.54 15.74
CA TYR A 169 -4.58 8.47 14.76
C TYR A 169 -3.85 7.29 15.41
N ILE A 170 -2.71 7.52 16.05
CA ILE A 170 -1.89 6.46 16.67
C ILE A 170 -2.67 5.73 17.77
N GLY A 171 -3.34 6.45 18.68
CA GLY A 171 -4.11 5.82 19.75
C GLY A 171 -5.24 4.94 19.24
N ARG A 172 -5.91 5.36 18.14
CA ARG A 172 -6.93 4.54 17.48
C ARG A 172 -6.32 3.28 16.83
N GLN A 173 -5.17 3.43 16.17
CA GLN A 173 -4.46 2.30 15.54
C GLN A 173 -4.00 1.28 16.59
N ILE A 174 -3.39 1.73 17.69
CA ILE A 174 -2.95 0.84 18.78
C ILE A 174 -4.15 0.04 19.31
N LYS A 175 -5.26 0.70 19.61
CA LYS A 175 -6.47 0.05 20.15
C LYS A 175 -7.07 -0.95 19.15
N ALA A 176 -7.06 -0.63 17.85
CA ALA A 176 -7.60 -1.50 16.80
C ALA A 176 -6.76 -2.76 16.60
N TRP A 177 -5.45 -2.60 16.45
CA TRP A 177 -4.55 -3.72 16.19
C TRP A 177 -4.33 -4.60 17.41
N TYR A 178 -4.33 -4.01 18.62
CA TYR A 178 -4.29 -4.80 19.84
C TYR A 178 -5.56 -5.65 20.03
N ARG A 179 -6.74 -5.12 19.71
CA ARG A 179 -7.97 -5.91 19.70
C ARG A 179 -7.91 -7.05 18.69
N SER A 180 -7.30 -6.82 17.53
CA SER A 180 -7.06 -7.89 16.55
C SER A 180 -6.13 -8.96 17.12
N TRP A 181 -5.04 -8.58 17.80
CA TRP A 181 -4.14 -9.50 18.48
C TRP A 181 -4.91 -10.35 19.50
N GLU A 182 -5.58 -9.71 20.46
CA GLU A 182 -6.33 -10.41 21.52
C GLU A 182 -7.36 -11.41 20.95
N SER A 183 -8.11 -11.01 19.93
CA SER A 183 -9.14 -11.86 19.32
C SER A 183 -8.58 -13.04 18.55
N SER A 184 -7.30 -13.04 18.21
CA SER A 184 -6.67 -14.09 17.41
C SER A 184 -5.76 -15.04 18.21
N ILE A 185 -5.48 -14.77 19.51
CA ILE A 185 -4.60 -15.57 20.36
C ILE A 185 -5.02 -17.04 20.37
N GLU A 186 -6.31 -17.34 20.60
CA GLU A 186 -6.82 -18.71 20.70
C GLU A 186 -6.56 -19.52 19.43
N PHE A 187 -6.79 -18.92 18.26
CA PHE A 187 -6.59 -19.59 16.98
C PHE A 187 -5.13 -19.67 16.57
N ALA A 188 -4.35 -18.60 16.84
CA ALA A 188 -2.91 -18.57 16.54
C ALA A 188 -2.10 -19.50 17.46
N GLN A 189 -2.63 -19.82 18.66
CA GLN A 189 -1.89 -20.52 19.72
C GLN A 189 -0.52 -19.87 19.99
N LEU A 190 -0.48 -18.55 19.88
CA LEU A 190 0.69 -17.72 20.06
C LEU A 190 0.30 -16.46 20.84
N ASP A 191 0.80 -16.37 22.06
CA ASP A 191 0.62 -15.19 22.92
C ASP A 191 1.98 -14.75 23.45
N ASP A 192 2.61 -13.83 22.74
CA ASP A 192 3.91 -13.30 23.13
C ASP A 192 3.72 -12.10 24.08
N PRO A 193 4.29 -12.13 25.30
CA PRO A 193 4.11 -11.06 26.29
C PRO A 193 4.56 -9.69 25.79
N ARG A 194 5.53 -9.62 24.88
CA ARG A 194 5.98 -8.36 24.27
C ARG A 194 4.86 -7.61 23.55
N ALA A 195 3.89 -8.33 22.98
CA ALA A 195 2.76 -7.67 22.30
C ALA A 195 1.94 -6.80 23.26
N HIS A 196 1.76 -7.26 24.50
CA HIS A 196 1.05 -6.56 25.58
C HIS A 196 1.88 -5.42 26.17
N GLU A 197 3.15 -5.69 26.44
CA GLU A 197 4.10 -4.71 26.98
C GLU A 197 4.29 -3.52 26.03
N PHE A 198 4.49 -3.80 24.73
CA PHE A 198 4.67 -2.75 23.72
C PHE A 198 3.40 -1.95 23.46
N LYS A 199 2.22 -2.58 23.48
CA LYS A 199 0.95 -1.84 23.47
C LYS A 199 0.86 -0.84 24.62
N ALA A 200 1.23 -1.27 25.83
CA ALA A 200 1.22 -0.38 27.00
C ALA A 200 2.25 0.75 26.85
N PHE A 201 3.46 0.42 26.37
CA PHE A 201 4.52 1.40 26.09
C PHE A 201 4.07 2.45 25.06
N PHE A 202 3.55 2.03 23.91
CA PHE A 202 3.13 2.97 22.84
C PHE A 202 1.97 3.86 23.29
N LEU A 203 1.04 3.37 24.11
CA LEU A 203 -0.04 4.21 24.65
C LEU A 203 0.47 5.22 25.68
N ALA A 204 1.42 4.82 26.54
CA ALA A 204 1.96 5.68 27.58
C ALA A 204 2.91 6.78 27.04
N ASN A 205 3.57 6.51 25.92
CA ASN A 205 4.57 7.41 25.32
C ASN A 205 4.11 7.98 23.97
N GLN A 206 2.80 7.99 23.71
CA GLN A 206 2.26 8.48 22.45
C GLN A 206 2.65 9.94 22.21
N PRO A 207 3.36 10.27 21.10
CA PRO A 207 3.65 11.65 20.74
C PRO A 207 2.38 12.45 20.45
N ALA A 208 2.45 13.76 20.61
CA ALA A 208 1.43 14.63 20.06
C ALA A 208 1.42 14.50 18.53
N GLN A 209 0.24 14.30 17.96
CA GLN A 209 0.09 14.22 16.51
C GLN A 209 0.52 15.55 15.87
N VAL A 210 1.42 15.49 14.87
CA VAL A 210 1.97 16.67 14.22
C VAL A 210 0.88 17.45 13.47
N THR A 211 0.12 16.74 12.64
CA THR A 211 -1.01 17.26 11.85
C THR A 211 -1.91 16.11 11.42
N ALA A 212 -2.98 16.42 10.70
CA ALA A 212 -3.79 15.43 10.01
C ALA A 212 -3.53 15.51 8.50
N SER A 213 -2.64 14.68 8.01
CA SER A 213 -2.32 14.56 6.59
C SER A 213 -3.09 13.42 5.93
N VAL A 214 -3.12 13.39 4.59
CA VAL A 214 -3.44 12.17 3.86
C VAL A 214 -2.30 11.20 4.10
N VAL A 215 -2.59 10.08 4.75
CA VAL A 215 -1.64 8.97 4.94
C VAL A 215 -2.03 7.81 4.04
N HIS A 216 -1.04 7.21 3.38
CA HIS A 216 -1.26 6.08 2.48
C HIS A 216 -1.60 4.80 3.26
N GLY A 217 -0.97 4.61 4.42
CA GLY A 217 -1.17 3.46 5.30
C GLY A 217 -0.35 2.22 4.92
N ASP A 218 0.14 2.16 3.67
CA ASP A 218 1.01 1.11 3.11
C ASP A 218 2.00 1.69 2.08
N TYR A 219 2.59 2.87 2.37
CA TYR A 219 3.55 3.49 1.47
C TYR A 219 4.86 2.71 1.47
N TYR A 220 5.06 1.90 0.44
CA TYR A 220 6.24 1.06 0.30
C TYR A 220 6.65 0.92 -1.17
N LEU A 221 7.86 0.40 -1.43
CA LEU A 221 8.45 0.32 -2.76
C LEU A 221 7.62 -0.50 -3.76
N HIS A 222 6.87 -1.51 -3.29
CA HIS A 222 5.98 -2.31 -4.14
C HIS A 222 4.68 -1.59 -4.54
N ASN A 223 4.30 -0.53 -3.82
CA ASN A 223 3.14 0.31 -4.13
C ASN A 223 3.52 1.58 -4.91
N CYS A 224 4.80 1.74 -5.26
CA CYS A 224 5.29 2.82 -6.10
C CYS A 224 5.83 2.28 -7.42
N LEU A 225 5.46 2.90 -8.52
CA LEU A 225 6.09 2.64 -9.81
C LEU A 225 7.31 3.55 -9.99
N PHE A 226 8.43 2.96 -10.37
CA PHE A 226 9.67 3.69 -10.65
C PHE A 226 9.95 3.72 -12.15
N SER A 227 10.26 4.89 -12.67
CA SER A 227 10.68 5.10 -14.05
C SER A 227 12.12 4.60 -14.28
N GLU A 228 12.54 4.51 -15.55
CA GLU A 228 13.94 4.21 -15.92
C GLU A 228 14.96 5.21 -15.33
N ALA A 229 14.52 6.44 -15.01
CA ALA A 229 15.33 7.45 -14.32
C ALA A 229 15.32 7.28 -12.78
N SER A 230 14.85 6.13 -12.26
CA SER A 230 14.76 5.81 -10.83
C SER A 230 13.95 6.85 -10.03
N LYS A 231 12.90 7.40 -10.63
CA LYS A 231 11.98 8.34 -9.96
C LYS A 231 10.59 7.73 -9.86
N VAL A 232 9.87 8.05 -8.79
CA VAL A 232 8.46 7.68 -8.64
C VAL A 232 7.66 8.27 -9.78
N SER A 233 7.00 7.42 -10.55
CA SER A 233 6.11 7.80 -11.65
C SER A 233 4.64 7.66 -11.30
N ALA A 234 4.29 6.79 -10.35
CA ALA A 234 2.96 6.71 -9.77
C ALA A 234 3.00 6.03 -8.40
N VAL A 235 2.10 6.46 -7.52
CA VAL A 235 1.76 5.79 -6.25
C VAL A 235 0.44 5.08 -6.45
N LEU A 236 0.39 3.80 -6.07
CA LEU A 236 -0.72 2.89 -6.28
C LEU A 236 -1.24 2.35 -4.93
N ASP A 237 -2.37 1.67 -4.99
CA ASP A 237 -2.97 0.90 -3.89
C ASP A 237 -3.38 1.73 -2.66
N TRP A 238 -4.33 2.63 -2.89
CA TRP A 238 -4.85 3.58 -1.92
C TRP A 238 -5.93 3.00 -0.97
N GLU A 239 -6.11 1.68 -0.93
CA GLU A 239 -7.20 1.03 -0.17
C GLU A 239 -7.12 1.28 1.35
N LEU A 240 -5.90 1.45 1.90
CA LEU A 240 -5.66 1.72 3.32
C LEU A 240 -5.54 3.22 3.66
N ALA A 241 -5.55 4.07 2.63
CA ALA A 241 -5.35 5.50 2.83
C ALA A 241 -6.47 6.15 3.67
N THR A 242 -6.09 7.11 4.50
CA THR A 242 -6.99 7.81 5.41
C THR A 242 -6.39 9.16 5.82
N LEU A 243 -7.04 9.87 6.77
CA LEU A 243 -6.41 10.98 7.46
C LEU A 243 -5.72 10.50 8.74
N GLY A 244 -4.48 10.92 8.94
CA GLY A 244 -3.70 10.45 10.07
C GLY A 244 -2.43 11.25 10.33
N ASP A 245 -1.62 10.72 11.24
CA ASP A 245 -0.32 11.27 11.57
C ASP A 245 0.69 10.91 10.47
N PRO A 246 1.27 11.89 9.76
CA PRO A 246 2.21 11.64 8.67
C PRO A 246 3.46 10.88 9.12
N LEU A 247 3.89 11.03 10.38
CA LEU A 247 5.04 10.29 10.89
C LEU A 247 4.75 8.79 11.07
N ALA A 248 3.47 8.39 11.14
CA ALA A 248 3.11 6.97 11.12
C ALA A 248 3.40 6.33 9.76
N ASP A 249 3.12 7.01 8.66
CA ASP A 249 3.50 6.55 7.30
C ASP A 249 5.02 6.56 7.12
N LEU A 250 5.69 7.62 7.56
CA LEU A 250 7.14 7.69 7.51
C LEU A 250 7.79 6.52 8.27
N GLY A 251 7.33 6.25 9.50
CA GLY A 251 7.83 5.14 10.31
C GLY A 251 7.55 3.77 9.68
N TYR A 252 6.38 3.61 9.02
CA TYR A 252 6.07 2.41 8.24
C TYR A 252 7.04 2.21 7.08
N THR A 253 7.26 3.25 6.30
CA THR A 253 8.15 3.27 5.15
C THR A 253 9.59 2.96 5.56
N LEU A 254 10.09 3.62 6.60
CA LEU A 254 11.49 3.54 7.01
C LEU A 254 11.82 2.35 7.92
N ARG A 255 10.83 1.59 8.43
CA ARG A 255 11.09 0.42 9.30
C ARG A 255 11.96 -0.65 8.63
N ALA A 256 11.83 -0.80 7.30
CA ALA A 256 12.60 -1.74 6.49
C ALA A 256 13.84 -1.10 5.85
N TRP A 257 14.13 0.16 6.17
CA TRP A 257 15.34 0.84 5.70
C TRP A 257 16.48 0.63 6.68
N PRO A 258 17.67 0.20 6.22
CA PRO A 258 18.77 -0.11 7.12
C PRO A 258 19.33 1.14 7.82
N GLU A 259 19.82 0.94 9.05
CA GLU A 259 20.65 1.88 9.77
C GLU A 259 21.97 1.20 10.12
N ILE A 260 22.99 1.97 10.53
CA ILE A 260 24.35 1.45 10.77
C ILE A 260 24.34 0.31 11.80
N ASP A 261 23.52 0.44 12.84
CA ASP A 261 23.45 -0.50 13.96
C ASP A 261 22.29 -1.52 13.83
N ASP A 262 21.58 -1.53 12.69
CA ASP A 262 20.53 -2.51 12.46
C ASP A 262 21.11 -3.90 12.17
N ASP A 263 20.40 -4.93 12.62
CA ASP A 263 20.67 -6.30 12.19
C ASP A 263 20.32 -6.43 10.69
N PRO A 264 21.31 -6.65 9.82
CA PRO A 264 21.06 -6.74 8.37
C PRO A 264 20.22 -7.95 7.97
N PHE A 265 19.96 -8.88 8.91
CA PHE A 265 19.17 -10.07 8.68
C PHE A 265 17.69 -9.94 9.04
N LEU A 266 17.24 -8.78 9.54
CA LEU A 266 15.83 -8.60 9.91
C LEU A 266 14.88 -8.80 8.73
N GLU A 267 15.19 -8.18 7.60
CA GLU A 267 14.44 -8.29 6.36
C GLU A 267 15.41 -8.51 5.18
N PRO A 268 16.08 -9.67 5.11
CA PRO A 268 17.17 -9.91 4.15
C PRO A 268 16.70 -9.92 2.69
N THR A 269 15.41 -10.09 2.45
CA THR A 269 14.79 -10.06 1.13
C THR A 269 14.11 -8.74 0.80
N ALA A 270 14.11 -7.76 1.71
CA ALA A 270 13.50 -6.46 1.46
C ALA A 270 14.15 -5.78 0.24
N PRO A 271 13.39 -5.04 -0.57
CA PRO A 271 13.96 -4.30 -1.70
C PRO A 271 15.02 -3.29 -1.28
N THR A 272 15.08 -2.95 0.01
CA THR A 272 16.09 -2.07 0.63
C THR A 272 17.32 -2.81 1.11
N ALA A 273 17.34 -4.14 1.10
CA ALA A 273 18.47 -4.96 1.55
C ALA A 273 19.57 -5.05 0.46
N VAL A 274 19.99 -3.90 -0.06
CA VAL A 274 21.02 -3.76 -1.10
C VAL A 274 21.97 -2.61 -0.76
N SER A 275 23.21 -2.70 -1.21
CA SER A 275 24.19 -1.61 -1.04
C SER A 275 23.84 -0.39 -1.92
N GLY A 276 24.33 0.79 -1.55
CA GLY A 276 24.21 2.03 -2.34
C GLY A 276 22.91 2.81 -2.13
N LEU A 277 22.04 2.36 -1.24
CA LEU A 277 20.94 3.16 -0.72
C LEU A 277 21.40 4.06 0.44
N PRO A 278 20.82 5.26 0.61
CA PRO A 278 21.00 6.08 1.79
C PRO A 278 20.52 5.36 3.06
N LEU A 279 21.06 5.73 4.20
CA LEU A 279 20.61 5.22 5.49
C LEU A 279 19.26 5.82 5.90
N ARG A 280 18.57 5.15 6.82
CA ARG A 280 17.28 5.60 7.40
C ARG A 280 17.36 7.03 7.92
N GLY A 281 18.38 7.35 8.71
CA GLY A 281 18.58 8.69 9.28
C GLY A 281 18.72 9.78 8.22
N GLU A 282 19.41 9.49 7.12
CA GLU A 282 19.55 10.44 5.99
C GLU A 282 18.22 10.72 5.30
N LEU A 283 17.41 9.69 5.08
CA LEU A 283 16.07 9.84 4.48
C LEU A 283 15.11 10.56 5.42
N ALA A 284 15.19 10.29 6.72
CA ALA A 284 14.39 10.97 7.73
C ALA A 284 14.72 12.47 7.78
N GLN A 285 16.01 12.82 7.76
CA GLN A 285 16.45 14.20 7.71
C GLN A 285 15.94 14.92 6.45
N ARG A 286 16.05 14.28 5.28
CA ARG A 286 15.54 14.82 4.03
C ARG A 286 14.03 15.06 4.08
N TYR A 287 13.28 14.13 4.65
CA TYR A 287 11.83 14.29 4.86
C TYR A 287 11.52 15.47 5.77
N SER A 288 12.24 15.61 6.90
CA SER A 288 12.10 16.72 7.83
C SER A 288 12.39 18.08 7.17
N GLU A 289 13.45 18.18 6.40
CA GLU A 289 13.79 19.39 5.65
C GLU A 289 12.71 19.80 4.65
N ARG A 290 12.06 18.83 4.00
CA ARG A 290 11.03 19.07 2.99
C ARG A 290 9.67 19.42 3.60
N THR A 291 9.32 18.80 4.71
CA THR A 291 8.01 18.97 5.36
C THR A 291 7.99 20.02 6.47
N GLY A 292 9.14 20.27 7.10
CA GLY A 292 9.24 21.03 8.35
C GLY A 292 8.82 20.24 9.59
N PHE A 293 8.50 18.95 9.48
CA PHE A 293 8.11 18.11 10.62
C PHE A 293 9.35 17.57 11.32
N SER A 294 9.39 17.65 12.68
CA SER A 294 10.46 17.00 13.45
C SER A 294 10.35 15.48 13.33
N VAL A 295 11.52 14.84 13.18
CA VAL A 295 11.68 13.38 13.14
C VAL A 295 12.39 12.83 14.38
N ASP A 296 12.55 13.63 15.44
CA ASP A 296 13.26 13.26 16.67
C ASP A 296 12.68 12.00 17.35
N LEU A 297 11.39 11.75 17.15
CA LEU A 297 10.69 10.58 17.69
C LEU A 297 10.43 9.51 16.63
N LEU A 298 11.19 9.49 15.52
CA LEU A 298 11.00 8.52 14.45
C LEU A 298 11.03 7.07 14.94
N ASP A 299 11.94 6.75 15.88
CA ASP A 299 12.02 5.39 16.43
C ASP A 299 10.73 4.94 17.15
N TYR A 300 9.97 5.87 17.73
CA TYR A 300 8.62 5.55 18.23
C TYR A 300 7.72 5.02 17.11
N TYR A 301 7.67 5.71 15.97
CA TYR A 301 6.82 5.34 14.85
C TYR A 301 7.33 4.08 14.12
N VAL A 302 8.63 3.91 14.02
CA VAL A 302 9.25 2.67 13.50
C VAL A 302 8.89 1.48 14.38
N GLY A 303 9.07 1.60 15.70
CA GLY A 303 8.71 0.56 16.65
C GLY A 303 7.22 0.24 16.65
N PHE A 304 6.37 1.27 16.64
CA PHE A 304 4.92 1.12 16.51
C PHE A 304 4.53 0.33 15.25
N ASN A 305 5.15 0.63 14.11
CA ASN A 305 4.83 -0.05 12.85
C ASN A 305 5.35 -1.48 12.81
N HIS A 306 6.48 -1.79 13.45
CA HIS A 306 6.91 -3.17 13.64
C HIS A 306 5.91 -3.97 14.48
N TRP A 307 5.46 -3.41 15.60
CA TRP A 307 4.44 -4.01 16.46
C TRP A 307 3.10 -4.17 15.71
N LYS A 308 2.66 -3.15 14.99
CA LYS A 308 1.45 -3.20 14.14
C LYS A 308 1.55 -4.33 13.10
N THR A 309 2.69 -4.44 12.42
CA THR A 309 2.94 -5.50 11.43
C THR A 309 2.87 -6.89 12.07
N ALA A 310 3.45 -7.06 13.26
CA ALA A 310 3.32 -8.31 14.02
C ALA A 310 1.85 -8.65 14.32
N ALA A 311 1.05 -7.66 14.73
CA ALA A 311 -0.38 -7.85 15.01
C ALA A 311 -1.18 -8.20 13.74
N ILE A 312 -0.85 -7.62 12.59
CA ILE A 312 -1.46 -7.96 11.30
C ILE A 312 -1.14 -9.41 10.93
N LEU A 313 0.14 -9.78 10.95
CA LEU A 313 0.59 -11.13 10.61
C LEU A 313 0.02 -12.18 11.57
N HIS A 314 -0.11 -11.84 12.85
CA HIS A 314 -0.74 -12.70 13.86
C HIS A 314 -2.20 -13.02 13.51
N GLY A 315 -2.98 -12.02 13.13
CA GLY A 315 -4.35 -12.22 12.66
C GLY A 315 -4.44 -13.00 11.34
N VAL A 316 -3.46 -12.84 10.44
CA VAL A 316 -3.36 -13.64 9.21
C VAL A 316 -3.04 -15.10 9.55
N TYR A 317 -2.04 -15.34 10.38
CA TYR A 317 -1.63 -16.66 10.85
C TYR A 317 -2.77 -17.40 11.53
N ALA A 318 -3.49 -16.73 12.42
CA ALA A 318 -4.66 -17.29 13.11
C ALA A 318 -5.73 -17.80 12.15
N ARG A 319 -6.02 -17.06 11.06
CA ARG A 319 -7.02 -17.49 10.07
C ARG A 319 -6.62 -18.75 9.30
N TYR A 320 -5.33 -18.92 9.02
CA TYR A 320 -4.81 -20.15 8.42
C TYR A 320 -4.89 -21.31 9.42
N GLN A 321 -4.47 -21.09 10.66
CA GLN A 321 -4.55 -22.11 11.72
C GLN A 321 -6.00 -22.55 12.01
N ALA A 322 -6.94 -21.62 11.95
CA ALA A 322 -8.38 -21.91 12.12
C ALA A 322 -9.03 -22.58 10.89
N GLY A 323 -8.28 -22.82 9.80
CA GLY A 323 -8.82 -23.39 8.56
C GLY A 323 -9.79 -22.45 7.80
N GLN A 324 -9.82 -21.16 8.14
CA GLN A 324 -10.67 -20.16 7.46
C GLN A 324 -10.13 -19.75 6.09
N LYS A 325 -8.87 -20.08 5.81
CA LYS A 325 -8.22 -19.94 4.51
C LYS A 325 -7.46 -21.21 4.18
N SER A 326 -7.39 -21.57 2.89
CA SER A 326 -6.50 -22.64 2.45
C SER A 326 -5.06 -22.27 2.73
N SER A 327 -4.32 -23.17 3.39
CA SER A 327 -2.88 -23.03 3.62
C SER A 327 -2.02 -23.61 2.50
N GLU A 328 -2.63 -24.08 1.42
CA GLU A 328 -1.92 -24.63 0.27
C GLU A 328 -1.00 -23.57 -0.33
N GLY A 329 0.29 -23.87 -0.43
CA GLY A 329 1.32 -22.96 -0.92
C GLY A 329 1.72 -21.83 0.06
N VAL A 330 1.23 -21.84 1.29
CA VAL A 330 1.56 -20.84 2.32
C VAL A 330 2.56 -21.42 3.32
N ASP A 331 3.68 -20.73 3.50
CA ASP A 331 4.67 -21.03 4.53
C ASP A 331 4.23 -20.45 5.88
N LEU A 332 3.60 -21.28 6.70
CA LEU A 332 3.11 -20.89 8.03
C LEU A 332 4.24 -20.66 9.03
N GLU A 333 5.39 -21.32 8.85
CA GLU A 333 6.57 -21.10 9.69
C GLU A 333 7.16 -19.72 9.41
N ALA A 334 7.31 -19.35 8.14
CA ALA A 334 7.72 -18.01 7.74
C ALA A 334 6.78 -16.92 8.25
N LEU A 335 5.45 -17.15 8.26
CA LEU A 335 4.49 -16.21 8.85
C LEU A 335 4.70 -16.04 10.36
N ARG A 336 4.90 -17.15 11.08
CA ARG A 336 5.17 -17.14 12.51
C ARG A 336 6.48 -16.42 12.82
N ASP A 337 7.53 -16.69 12.06
CA ASP A 337 8.81 -15.99 12.17
C ASP A 337 8.68 -14.49 11.89
N GLY A 338 7.86 -14.10 10.92
CA GLY A 338 7.53 -12.70 10.63
C GLY A 338 6.91 -11.97 11.82
N ILE A 339 6.01 -12.65 12.58
CA ILE A 339 5.44 -12.09 13.81
C ILE A 339 6.54 -11.81 14.84
N LEU A 340 7.40 -12.80 15.10
CA LEU A 340 8.47 -12.70 16.09
C LEU A 340 9.53 -11.64 15.69
N LYS A 341 9.87 -11.56 14.40
CA LYS A 341 10.75 -10.51 13.86
C LYS A 341 10.14 -9.11 14.00
N GLY A 342 8.83 -8.97 13.77
CA GLY A 342 8.12 -7.72 14.02
C GLY A 342 8.21 -7.29 15.47
N LEU A 343 7.99 -8.19 16.43
CA LEU A 343 8.14 -7.88 17.86
C LEU A 343 9.60 -7.54 18.22
N ALA A 344 10.58 -8.25 17.67
CA ALA A 344 11.99 -7.94 17.89
C ALA A 344 12.39 -6.57 17.28
N GLY A 345 11.81 -6.19 16.13
CA GLY A 345 12.00 -4.86 15.55
C GLY A 345 11.43 -3.75 16.42
N ALA A 346 10.24 -3.97 16.99
CA ALA A 346 9.62 -3.03 17.93
C ALA A 346 10.48 -2.86 19.20
N GLU A 347 10.98 -3.95 19.76
CA GLU A 347 11.85 -3.93 20.94
C GLU A 347 13.11 -3.08 20.71
N ARG A 348 13.79 -3.27 19.58
CA ARG A 348 14.98 -2.49 19.25
C ARG A 348 14.69 -1.00 19.09
N ALA A 349 13.59 -0.66 18.41
CA ALA A 349 13.21 0.74 18.27
C ALA A 349 12.87 1.38 19.63
N ILE A 350 12.23 0.65 20.55
CA ILE A 350 11.95 1.10 21.92
C ILE A 350 13.25 1.33 22.70
N LEU A 351 14.24 0.45 22.55
CA LEU A 351 15.54 0.61 23.22
C LEU A 351 16.31 1.86 22.77
N ARG A 352 16.12 2.32 21.53
CA ARG A 352 16.72 3.56 21.03
C ARG A 352 16.05 4.84 21.60
N LEU A 353 14.86 4.72 22.17
CA LEU A 353 14.15 5.83 22.80
C LEU A 353 14.52 6.02 24.27
N GLN A 354 15.26 5.07 24.86
CA GLN A 354 15.72 5.09 26.26
C GLN A 354 17.15 5.62 26.38
#